data_ef314b9e687d00a72027ddac8da256ce
#
_entry.id   ef314b9e687d00a72027ddac8da256ce
#
_cell.length_a   1.000
_cell.length_b   1.000
_cell.length_c   1.000
_cell.angle_alpha   90.00
_cell.angle_beta   90.00
_cell.angle_gamma   90.00
#
_symmetry.space_group_name_H-M   'P 1'
#
loop_
_entity.id
_entity.type
_entity.pdbx_description
1 polymer ?
#
loop_
_entity_poly.entity_id
_entity_poly.type
_entity_poly.pdbx_seq_one_letter_code
_entity_poly.pdbx_strand_id
1 'polypeptide(L)'
;MANIKRIDGKTGPAYKITVTTGRDMDGKQVRHFKTWRPAPGMTERQMEKAAQKAALEFEREIELGYQADDRQTFAEYAEYVLDLKERSGAKYKTISSYRYLLRRINPVLGHLKLSEIRPQHLNRFYKSLAAQGVRSGTANATTKIDLSALLKERRMTHKAAAEAAGISAATVDAACLGRTVSEDTARKICAALSLSLEKSFSLERDTRSLSNKTILEYHRCIHSILAQAERELIVPYNAADKATPPKVTRKEVNYFQPDELPLILDALDTEPIKWRAIVNLLIVTGCRRGEIAALKWSKVDFESGKITVDATLLYDPKKGIYENATKTGDVRYLKLPAETMALLKEYRRWWVELRFKNGDRWAGTDYLFVQNDGKPINPDSISAWVSDFSKRHELPHINPHAFRHTVASVLINNGQDIVTVSRRLGHSRTSTTLDIYSHMIDEADAEASECIADVLLRRQA
;
A
#
# COMPACT_ATOMS: atom_id res chain seq x y z
N MET A 1 -30.81 -35.71 -12.10
CA MET A 1 -30.96 -36.66 -10.97
C MET A 1 -29.60 -37.17 -10.55
N ALA A 2 -29.34 -37.11 -9.26
CA ALA A 2 -28.10 -37.63 -8.68
C ALA A 2 -28.08 -39.17 -8.74
N ASN A 3 -27.00 -39.77 -9.20
CA ASN A 3 -26.77 -41.21 -9.16
C ASN A 3 -25.98 -41.55 -7.89
N ILE A 4 -26.47 -42.51 -7.09
CA ILE A 4 -25.87 -42.96 -5.83
C ILE A 4 -25.35 -44.38 -6.02
N LYS A 5 -24.04 -44.59 -5.81
CA LYS A 5 -23.41 -45.91 -5.85
C LYS A 5 -22.75 -46.24 -4.52
N ARG A 6 -23.11 -47.32 -3.89
CA ARG A 6 -22.46 -47.84 -2.67
C ARG A 6 -21.07 -48.40 -3.05
N ILE A 7 -20.09 -48.12 -2.23
CA ILE A 7 -18.72 -48.61 -2.34
C ILE A 7 -18.35 -49.19 -0.96
N ASP A 8 -18.09 -50.48 -0.91
CA ASP A 8 -17.60 -51.12 0.30
C ASP A 8 -16.07 -51.14 0.31
N GLY A 9 -15.48 -50.33 1.19
CA GLY A 9 -14.03 -50.18 1.33
C GLY A 9 -13.50 -50.78 2.63
N LYS A 10 -12.20 -50.85 2.79
CA LYS A 10 -11.51 -51.36 4.00
C LYS A 10 -11.90 -50.64 5.30
N THR A 11 -12.44 -49.44 5.21
CA THR A 11 -12.84 -48.59 6.34
C THR A 11 -14.37 -48.52 6.55
N GLY A 12 -15.15 -49.40 5.87
CA GLY A 12 -16.61 -49.43 5.94
C GLY A 12 -17.31 -48.93 4.68
N PRO A 13 -18.65 -48.93 4.66
CA PRO A 13 -19.45 -48.51 3.51
C PRO A 13 -19.32 -47.01 3.23
N ALA A 14 -19.24 -46.63 1.98
CA ALA A 14 -19.30 -45.25 1.49
C ALA A 14 -20.25 -45.15 0.29
N TYR A 15 -20.86 -44.01 0.07
CA TYR A 15 -21.75 -43.75 -1.03
C TYR A 15 -21.18 -42.71 -1.96
N LYS A 16 -20.89 -43.09 -3.22
CA LYS A 16 -20.44 -42.16 -4.27
C LYS A 16 -21.69 -41.58 -4.94
N ILE A 17 -21.87 -40.27 -4.79
CA ILE A 17 -22.94 -39.50 -5.41
C ILE A 17 -22.38 -38.85 -6.67
N THR A 18 -23.05 -38.97 -7.81
CA THR A 18 -22.67 -38.39 -9.08
C THR A 18 -23.82 -37.54 -9.62
N VAL A 19 -23.57 -36.25 -9.84
CA VAL A 19 -24.49 -35.33 -10.52
C VAL A 19 -23.90 -34.97 -11.86
N THR A 20 -24.70 -34.99 -12.90
CA THR A 20 -24.26 -34.62 -14.26
C THR A 20 -24.95 -33.32 -14.67
N THR A 21 -24.17 -32.34 -15.08
CA THR A 21 -24.66 -31.04 -15.56
C THR A 21 -24.11 -30.81 -16.97
N GLY A 22 -24.97 -30.74 -17.98
CA GLY A 22 -24.60 -30.29 -19.32
C GLY A 22 -23.31 -30.85 -19.94
N ARG A 23 -22.72 -30.07 -20.85
CA ARG A 23 -21.42 -30.33 -21.48
C ARG A 23 -20.53 -29.09 -21.33
N ASP A 24 -19.21 -29.30 -21.24
CA ASP A 24 -18.22 -28.22 -21.26
C ASP A 24 -18.04 -27.62 -22.67
N MET A 25 -17.15 -26.64 -22.79
CA MET A 25 -16.84 -25.97 -24.07
C MET A 25 -16.24 -26.92 -25.11
N ASP A 26 -15.68 -28.05 -24.67
CA ASP A 26 -15.13 -29.12 -25.53
C ASP A 26 -16.17 -30.21 -25.86
N GLY A 27 -17.42 -30.05 -25.44
CA GLY A 27 -18.53 -30.98 -25.68
C GLY A 27 -18.53 -32.21 -24.77
N LYS A 28 -17.64 -32.28 -23.76
CA LYS A 28 -17.57 -33.38 -22.79
C LYS A 28 -18.59 -33.20 -21.70
N GLN A 29 -19.19 -34.31 -21.24
CA GLN A 29 -20.17 -34.30 -20.17
C GLN A 29 -19.53 -33.91 -18.84
N VAL A 30 -20.02 -32.80 -18.21
CA VAL A 30 -19.57 -32.36 -16.89
C VAL A 30 -20.22 -33.24 -15.81
N ARG A 31 -19.41 -33.87 -14.99
CA ARG A 31 -19.83 -34.74 -13.89
C ARG A 31 -19.21 -34.27 -12.59
N HIS A 32 -20.05 -34.09 -11.58
CA HIS A 32 -19.67 -33.72 -10.24
C HIS A 32 -19.76 -34.95 -9.33
N PHE A 33 -18.81 -35.10 -8.41
CA PHE A 33 -18.71 -36.26 -7.54
C PHE A 33 -18.66 -35.83 -6.07
N LYS A 34 -19.44 -36.49 -5.20
CA LYS A 34 -19.36 -36.34 -3.73
C LYS A 34 -19.34 -37.71 -3.11
N THR A 35 -18.41 -37.97 -2.18
CA THR A 35 -18.39 -39.21 -1.42
C THR A 35 -18.95 -38.95 -0.03
N TRP A 36 -20.06 -39.58 0.28
CA TRP A 36 -20.65 -39.50 1.61
C TRP A 36 -20.34 -40.77 2.40
N ARG A 37 -20.01 -40.65 3.69
CA ARG A 37 -19.74 -41.76 4.58
C ARG A 37 -20.69 -41.71 5.77
N PRO A 38 -21.31 -42.85 6.14
CA PRO A 38 -22.20 -42.90 7.28
C PRO A 38 -21.46 -42.73 8.61
N ALA A 39 -22.16 -42.20 9.61
CA ALA A 39 -21.64 -42.16 10.96
C ALA A 39 -21.65 -43.61 11.58
N PRO A 40 -20.71 -43.91 12.50
CA PRO A 40 -20.71 -45.19 13.19
C PRO A 40 -22.03 -45.47 13.90
N GLY A 41 -22.53 -46.71 13.79
CA GLY A 41 -23.75 -47.13 14.45
C GLY A 41 -25.06 -46.92 13.68
N MET A 42 -25.02 -46.43 12.45
CA MET A 42 -26.21 -46.31 11.60
C MET A 42 -26.65 -47.69 11.06
N THR A 43 -27.96 -47.98 11.07
CA THR A 43 -28.53 -49.13 10.39
C THR A 43 -28.51 -48.91 8.87
N GLU A 44 -28.55 -50.00 8.08
CA GLU A 44 -28.50 -49.93 6.62
C GLU A 44 -29.60 -49.03 6.03
N ARG A 45 -30.82 -49.12 6.55
CA ARG A 45 -31.96 -48.27 6.16
C ARG A 45 -31.72 -46.78 6.49
N GLN A 46 -31.04 -46.50 7.60
CA GLN A 46 -30.67 -45.12 7.98
C GLN A 46 -29.57 -44.59 7.07
N MET A 47 -28.57 -45.40 6.72
CA MET A 47 -27.50 -45.04 5.79
C MET A 47 -28.04 -44.68 4.40
N GLU A 48 -28.95 -45.51 3.83
CA GLU A 48 -29.56 -45.24 2.53
C GLU A 48 -30.39 -43.96 2.53
N LYS A 49 -31.22 -43.73 3.56
CA LYS A 49 -32.04 -42.51 3.68
C LYS A 49 -31.17 -41.27 3.82
N ALA A 50 -30.09 -41.36 4.60
CA ALA A 50 -29.15 -40.24 4.77
C ALA A 50 -28.32 -39.98 3.50
N ALA A 51 -27.92 -41.04 2.75
CA ALA A 51 -27.25 -40.91 1.49
C ALA A 51 -28.16 -40.26 0.43
N GLN A 52 -29.47 -40.62 0.39
CA GLN A 52 -30.44 -39.95 -0.48
C GLN A 52 -30.62 -38.48 -0.15
N LYS A 53 -30.68 -38.13 1.14
CA LYS A 53 -30.74 -36.73 1.57
C LYS A 53 -29.49 -35.97 1.16
N ALA A 54 -28.31 -36.54 1.36
CA ALA A 54 -27.04 -35.94 0.94
C ALA A 54 -26.93 -35.78 -0.59
N ALA A 55 -27.54 -36.69 -1.35
CA ALA A 55 -27.60 -36.60 -2.80
C ALA A 55 -28.50 -35.47 -3.30
N LEU A 56 -29.68 -35.31 -2.66
CA LEU A 56 -30.57 -34.18 -2.97
C LEU A 56 -29.96 -32.84 -2.60
N GLU A 57 -29.28 -32.74 -1.47
CA GLU A 57 -28.56 -31.55 -1.06
C GLU A 57 -27.41 -31.22 -2.07
N PHE A 58 -26.67 -32.23 -2.51
CA PHE A 58 -25.61 -32.09 -3.49
C PHE A 58 -26.13 -31.71 -4.87
N GLU A 59 -27.23 -32.31 -5.33
CA GLU A 59 -27.88 -31.95 -6.59
C GLU A 59 -28.32 -30.47 -6.57
N ARG A 60 -28.94 -30.04 -5.47
CA ARG A 60 -29.34 -28.65 -5.27
C ARG A 60 -28.14 -27.67 -5.22
N GLU A 61 -27.03 -28.08 -4.58
CA GLU A 61 -25.77 -27.30 -4.59
C GLU A 61 -25.29 -27.10 -6.02
N ILE A 62 -25.32 -28.15 -6.85
CA ILE A 62 -24.89 -28.09 -8.25
C ILE A 62 -25.87 -27.30 -9.13
N GLU A 63 -27.19 -27.44 -8.94
CA GLU A 63 -28.22 -26.67 -9.66
C GLU A 63 -28.10 -25.15 -9.36
N LEU A 64 -27.69 -24.77 -8.16
CA LEU A 64 -27.39 -23.40 -7.77
C LEU A 64 -26.06 -22.89 -8.35
N GLY A 65 -25.36 -23.72 -9.14
CA GLY A 65 -24.12 -23.37 -9.81
C GLY A 65 -22.87 -23.52 -8.96
N TYR A 66 -22.97 -24.07 -7.72
CA TYR A 66 -21.78 -24.31 -6.91
C TYR A 66 -20.94 -25.43 -7.54
N GLN A 67 -19.85 -25.05 -8.17
CA GLN A 67 -18.82 -25.99 -8.61
C GLN A 67 -17.97 -26.36 -7.38
N ALA A 68 -18.32 -27.46 -6.73
CA ALA A 68 -17.46 -28.02 -5.70
C ALA A 68 -16.21 -28.67 -6.36
N ASP A 69 -15.30 -27.86 -6.90
CA ASP A 69 -13.93 -28.34 -7.10
C ASP A 69 -13.25 -28.37 -5.73
N ASP A 70 -13.45 -29.51 -5.05
CA ASP A 70 -12.94 -29.78 -3.71
C ASP A 70 -11.40 -29.91 -3.67
N ARG A 71 -10.69 -29.52 -4.72
CA ARG A 71 -9.24 -29.70 -4.86
C ARG A 71 -8.46 -28.40 -4.75
N GLN A 72 -9.05 -27.29 -5.15
CA GLN A 72 -8.31 -26.03 -5.27
C GLN A 72 -8.00 -25.41 -3.90
N THR A 73 -6.72 -25.20 -3.63
CA THR A 73 -6.24 -24.56 -2.41
C THR A 73 -6.38 -23.04 -2.49
N PHE A 74 -6.38 -22.38 -1.32
CA PHE A 74 -6.40 -20.92 -1.27
C PHE A 74 -5.20 -20.29 -1.97
N ALA A 75 -4.01 -20.88 -1.84
CA ALA A 75 -2.81 -20.33 -2.47
C ALA A 75 -2.88 -20.35 -4.01
N GLU A 76 -3.34 -21.47 -4.59
CA GLU A 76 -3.52 -21.61 -6.05
C GLU A 76 -4.59 -20.65 -6.56
N TYR A 77 -5.71 -20.56 -5.86
CA TYR A 77 -6.79 -19.64 -6.24
C TYR A 77 -6.38 -18.16 -6.08
N ALA A 78 -5.60 -17.83 -5.06
CA ALA A 78 -5.09 -16.48 -4.87
C ALA A 78 -4.25 -16.01 -6.06
N GLU A 79 -3.37 -16.85 -6.60
CA GLU A 79 -2.59 -16.52 -7.80
C GLU A 79 -3.48 -16.34 -9.03
N TYR A 80 -4.49 -17.22 -9.23
CA TYR A 80 -5.49 -17.03 -10.28
C TYR A 80 -6.21 -15.68 -10.18
N VAL A 81 -6.65 -15.29 -8.97
CA VAL A 81 -7.33 -14.00 -8.75
C VAL A 81 -6.39 -12.82 -9.01
N LEU A 82 -5.10 -12.94 -8.68
CA LEU A 82 -4.12 -11.89 -8.99
C LEU A 82 -3.92 -11.74 -10.49
N ASP A 83 -3.81 -12.85 -11.24
CA ASP A 83 -3.74 -12.83 -12.70
C ASP A 83 -5.00 -12.20 -13.31
N LEU A 84 -6.19 -12.59 -12.83
CA LEU A 84 -7.46 -12.01 -13.26
C LEU A 84 -7.50 -10.48 -13.01
N LYS A 85 -7.06 -10.03 -11.84
CA LYS A 85 -6.96 -8.60 -11.52
C LYS A 85 -5.96 -7.87 -12.43
N GLU A 86 -4.83 -8.48 -12.73
CA GLU A 86 -3.79 -7.92 -13.61
C GLU A 86 -4.33 -7.76 -15.03
N ARG A 87 -5.02 -8.76 -15.59
CA ARG A 87 -5.70 -8.70 -16.89
C ARG A 87 -6.83 -7.68 -16.92
N SER A 88 -7.53 -7.47 -15.80
CA SER A 88 -8.58 -6.44 -15.68
C SER A 88 -8.04 -5.01 -15.50
N GLY A 89 -6.72 -4.80 -15.60
CA GLY A 89 -6.10 -3.49 -15.54
C GLY A 89 -5.76 -2.99 -14.14
N ALA A 90 -5.70 -3.87 -13.13
CA ALA A 90 -5.25 -3.46 -11.81
C ALA A 90 -3.82 -2.92 -11.83
N LYS A 91 -3.59 -1.79 -11.15
CA LYS A 91 -2.26 -1.15 -11.13
C LYS A 91 -1.22 -2.09 -10.52
N TYR A 92 -0.02 -2.11 -11.10
CA TYR A 92 1.13 -2.93 -10.66
C TYR A 92 1.35 -2.87 -9.13
N LYS A 93 1.29 -1.67 -8.53
CA LYS A 93 1.47 -1.51 -7.07
C LYS A 93 0.41 -2.24 -6.24
N THR A 94 -0.81 -2.35 -6.75
CA THR A 94 -1.90 -3.11 -6.11
C THR A 94 -1.54 -4.59 -6.10
N ILE A 95 -1.16 -5.15 -7.25
CA ILE A 95 -0.76 -6.56 -7.37
C ILE A 95 0.46 -6.87 -6.49
N SER A 96 1.48 -6.01 -6.53
CA SER A 96 2.67 -6.14 -5.68
C SER A 96 2.32 -6.13 -4.19
N SER A 97 1.37 -5.29 -3.77
CA SER A 97 0.88 -5.25 -2.38
C SER A 97 0.15 -6.54 -1.98
N TYR A 98 -0.70 -7.09 -2.85
CA TYR A 98 -1.34 -8.39 -2.61
C TYR A 98 -0.32 -9.51 -2.48
N ARG A 99 0.65 -9.61 -3.40
CA ARG A 99 1.74 -10.59 -3.33
C ARG A 99 2.55 -10.47 -2.04
N TYR A 100 2.79 -9.24 -1.57
CA TYR A 100 3.45 -9.01 -0.29
C TYR A 100 2.64 -9.57 0.90
N LEU A 101 1.34 -9.31 0.94
CA LEU A 101 0.44 -9.82 1.99
C LEU A 101 0.34 -11.35 1.94
N LEU A 102 0.25 -11.94 0.75
CA LEU A 102 0.16 -13.38 0.55
C LEU A 102 1.39 -14.14 1.08
N ARG A 103 2.56 -13.53 1.14
CA ARG A 103 3.76 -14.15 1.76
C ARG A 103 3.53 -14.58 3.21
N ARG A 104 2.64 -13.89 3.94
CA ARG A 104 2.30 -14.22 5.33
C ARG A 104 0.98 -14.97 5.45
N ILE A 105 0.07 -14.79 4.50
CA ILE A 105 -1.22 -15.50 4.45
C ILE A 105 -1.01 -16.96 4.04
N ASN A 106 -0.27 -17.22 2.96
CA ASN A 106 -0.12 -18.55 2.38
C ASN A 106 0.50 -19.60 3.33
N PRO A 107 1.49 -19.31 4.18
CA PRO A 107 1.99 -20.29 5.16
C PRO A 107 0.93 -20.76 6.16
N VAL A 108 -0.13 -19.96 6.41
CA VAL A 108 -1.16 -20.26 7.40
C VAL A 108 -2.46 -20.77 6.76
N LEU A 109 -2.89 -20.16 5.68
CA LEU A 109 -4.18 -20.44 5.02
C LEU A 109 -4.03 -21.07 3.64
N GLY A 110 -2.86 -20.96 3.01
CA GLY A 110 -2.66 -21.31 1.61
C GLY A 110 -2.89 -22.79 1.28
N HIS A 111 -2.62 -23.69 2.23
CA HIS A 111 -2.80 -25.13 2.07
C HIS A 111 -4.26 -25.59 2.26
N LEU A 112 -5.13 -24.73 2.82
CA LEU A 112 -6.53 -25.05 3.01
C LEU A 112 -7.27 -24.99 1.67
N LYS A 113 -8.18 -25.93 1.47
CA LYS A 113 -9.12 -25.88 0.34
C LYS A 113 -10.08 -24.71 0.53
N LEU A 114 -10.51 -24.07 -0.55
CA LEU A 114 -11.46 -22.95 -0.50
C LEU A 114 -12.75 -23.32 0.25
N SER A 115 -13.26 -24.54 0.03
CA SER A 115 -14.46 -25.08 0.70
C SER A 115 -14.28 -25.30 2.21
N GLU A 116 -13.05 -25.41 2.70
CA GLU A 116 -12.72 -25.65 4.10
C GLU A 116 -12.46 -24.37 4.90
N ILE A 117 -12.28 -23.21 4.24
CA ILE A 117 -12.03 -21.94 4.91
C ILE A 117 -13.26 -21.50 5.69
N ARG A 118 -13.10 -21.34 6.99
CA ARG A 118 -14.15 -20.90 7.93
C ARG A 118 -13.75 -19.58 8.60
N PRO A 119 -14.73 -18.79 9.08
CA PRO A 119 -14.46 -17.56 9.82
C PRO A 119 -13.50 -17.74 10.99
N GLN A 120 -13.56 -18.91 11.68
CA GLN A 120 -12.66 -19.21 12.81
C GLN A 120 -11.18 -19.29 12.38
N HIS A 121 -10.88 -19.80 11.17
CA HIS A 121 -9.50 -19.83 10.64
C HIS A 121 -8.98 -18.41 10.48
N LEU A 122 -9.80 -17.51 9.95
CA LEU A 122 -9.45 -16.11 9.73
C LEU A 122 -9.26 -15.37 11.06
N ASN A 123 -10.18 -15.55 12.01
CA ASN A 123 -10.08 -14.95 13.35
C ASN A 123 -8.82 -15.43 14.08
N ARG A 124 -8.46 -16.73 13.98
CA ARG A 124 -7.22 -17.28 14.52
C ARG A 124 -5.98 -16.65 13.85
N PHE A 125 -6.02 -16.46 12.55
CA PHE A 125 -4.96 -15.79 11.81
C PHE A 125 -4.81 -14.33 12.27
N TYR A 126 -5.89 -13.55 12.40
CA TYR A 126 -5.82 -12.17 12.90
C TYR A 126 -5.26 -12.10 14.33
N LYS A 127 -5.65 -13.03 15.20
CA LYS A 127 -5.09 -13.14 16.54
C LYS A 127 -3.57 -13.38 16.51
N SER A 128 -3.08 -14.23 15.60
CA SER A 128 -1.64 -14.48 15.45
C SER A 128 -0.88 -13.24 14.96
N LEU A 129 -1.51 -12.41 14.10
CA LEU A 129 -0.93 -11.15 13.63
C LEU A 129 -0.87 -10.08 14.72
N ALA A 130 -1.80 -10.13 15.68
CA ALA A 130 -1.84 -9.23 16.84
C ALA A 130 -0.89 -9.65 17.97
N ALA A 131 -0.27 -10.83 17.89
CA ALA A 131 0.66 -11.31 18.91
C ALA A 131 1.95 -10.51 18.93
N GLN A 132 2.54 -10.35 20.12
CA GLN A 132 3.87 -9.77 20.25
C GLN A 132 4.92 -10.65 19.55
N GLY A 133 5.97 -10.01 19.02
CA GLY A 133 7.04 -10.71 18.31
C GLY A 133 6.72 -11.07 16.85
N VAL A 134 5.52 -10.80 16.35
CA VAL A 134 5.15 -11.10 14.95
C VAL A 134 6.02 -10.35 13.92
N ARG A 135 6.67 -9.26 14.31
CA ARG A 135 7.61 -8.50 13.49
C ARG A 135 9.04 -9.01 13.59
N SER A 136 9.33 -9.93 14.51
CA SER A 136 10.70 -10.40 14.82
C SER A 136 11.38 -11.17 13.67
N GLY A 137 10.71 -11.43 12.57
CA GLY A 137 11.25 -12.12 11.39
C GLY A 137 12.37 -11.38 10.64
N THR A 138 12.54 -10.07 10.92
CA THR A 138 13.61 -9.24 10.37
C THR A 138 14.17 -8.37 11.50
N ALA A 139 15.39 -8.67 11.96
CA ALA A 139 16.07 -7.78 12.88
C ALA A 139 16.62 -6.56 12.13
N ASN A 140 16.63 -5.43 12.81
CA ASN A 140 17.38 -4.26 12.42
C ASN A 140 18.82 -4.43 12.91
N ALA A 141 19.78 -4.05 12.08
CA ALA A 141 21.21 -4.15 12.37
C ALA A 141 21.85 -2.77 12.31
N THR A 142 22.58 -2.38 13.36
CA THR A 142 23.36 -1.15 13.41
C THR A 142 24.81 -1.49 13.62
N THR A 143 25.74 -0.84 12.91
CA THR A 143 27.18 -1.11 13.05
C THR A 143 27.69 -0.76 14.44
N LYS A 144 28.49 -1.67 15.02
CA LYS A 144 29.26 -1.46 16.27
C LYS A 144 30.66 -0.95 16.01
N ILE A 145 31.14 -1.07 14.77
CA ILE A 145 32.49 -0.71 14.33
C ILE A 145 32.43 0.48 13.37
N ASP A 146 33.51 1.20 13.24
CA ASP A 146 33.66 2.18 12.16
C ASP A 146 33.92 1.46 10.83
N LEU A 147 32.81 1.17 10.13
CA LEU A 147 32.87 0.50 8.83
C LEU A 147 33.58 1.34 7.77
N SER A 148 33.52 2.69 7.87
CA SER A 148 34.22 3.59 6.95
C SER A 148 35.74 3.51 7.11
N ALA A 149 36.24 3.50 8.36
CA ALA A 149 37.64 3.33 8.65
C ALA A 149 38.15 1.96 8.15
N LEU A 150 37.38 0.89 8.40
CA LEU A 150 37.71 -0.46 7.94
C LEU A 150 37.82 -0.54 6.40
N LEU A 151 36.89 0.08 5.67
CA LEU A 151 36.93 0.09 4.20
C LEU A 151 38.16 0.87 3.69
N LYS A 152 38.52 2.00 4.33
CA LYS A 152 39.73 2.76 4.00
C LYS A 152 41.00 1.94 4.23
N GLU A 153 41.11 1.26 5.36
CA GLU A 153 42.22 0.38 5.68
C GLU A 153 42.42 -0.70 4.61
N ARG A 154 41.32 -1.29 4.14
CA ARG A 154 41.30 -2.32 3.09
C ARG A 154 41.42 -1.75 1.68
N ARG A 155 41.57 -0.44 1.51
CA ARG A 155 41.61 0.27 0.22
C ARG A 155 40.39 -0.07 -0.67
N MET A 156 39.24 -0.30 -0.07
CA MET A 156 38.00 -0.68 -0.74
C MET A 156 37.06 0.52 -0.78
N THR A 157 36.53 0.82 -1.97
CA THR A 157 35.51 1.87 -2.12
C THR A 157 34.14 1.34 -1.68
N HIS A 158 33.22 2.23 -1.27
CA HIS A 158 31.83 1.84 -0.93
C HIS A 158 31.15 1.12 -2.10
N LYS A 159 31.45 1.51 -3.34
CA LYS A 159 30.92 0.84 -4.54
C LYS A 159 31.45 -0.58 -4.67
N ALA A 160 32.74 -0.82 -4.47
CA ALA A 160 33.34 -2.15 -4.53
C ALA A 160 32.78 -3.05 -3.40
N ALA A 161 32.60 -2.52 -2.17
CA ALA A 161 32.00 -3.24 -1.07
C ALA A 161 30.52 -3.60 -1.37
N ALA A 162 29.79 -2.72 -2.01
CA ALA A 162 28.43 -2.94 -2.41
C ALA A 162 28.29 -4.04 -3.48
N GLU A 163 29.17 -4.02 -4.49
CA GLU A 163 29.25 -5.05 -5.53
C GLU A 163 29.59 -6.42 -4.92
N ALA A 164 30.59 -6.49 -4.04
CA ALA A 164 30.96 -7.72 -3.35
C ALA A 164 29.84 -8.28 -2.46
N ALA A 165 29.07 -7.41 -1.81
CA ALA A 165 27.94 -7.79 -0.97
C ALA A 165 26.63 -8.02 -1.73
N GLY A 166 26.55 -7.71 -3.05
CA GLY A 166 25.35 -7.81 -3.84
C GLY A 166 24.23 -6.87 -3.36
N ILE A 167 24.59 -5.65 -2.93
CA ILE A 167 23.67 -4.61 -2.42
C ILE A 167 23.95 -3.26 -3.09
N SER A 168 23.11 -2.25 -2.85
CA SER A 168 23.36 -0.91 -3.40
C SER A 168 24.47 -0.18 -2.63
N ALA A 169 25.24 0.70 -3.32
CA ALA A 169 26.24 1.55 -2.69
C ALA A 169 25.62 2.44 -1.59
N ALA A 170 24.43 3.00 -1.83
CA ALA A 170 23.70 3.78 -0.83
C ALA A 170 23.40 2.98 0.46
N THR A 171 23.25 1.66 0.37
CA THR A 171 23.05 0.79 1.54
C THR A 171 24.34 0.63 2.34
N VAL A 172 25.48 0.54 1.67
CA VAL A 172 26.79 0.54 2.33
C VAL A 172 27.06 1.90 2.98
N ASP A 173 26.77 3.00 2.28
CA ASP A 173 26.88 4.36 2.83
C ASP A 173 26.03 4.52 4.10
N ALA A 174 24.78 4.01 4.08
CA ALA A 174 23.92 4.03 5.26
C ALA A 174 24.53 3.26 6.44
N ALA A 175 25.10 2.08 6.19
CA ALA A 175 25.78 1.30 7.22
C ALA A 175 27.02 2.01 7.75
N CYS A 176 27.83 2.62 6.87
CA CYS A 176 29.00 3.41 7.24
C CYS A 176 28.66 4.62 8.12
N LEU A 177 27.51 5.24 7.89
CA LEU A 177 26.96 6.34 8.70
C LEU A 177 26.29 5.88 10.00
N GLY A 178 26.40 4.59 10.38
CA GLY A 178 25.73 4.02 11.57
C GLY A 178 24.20 3.98 11.44
N ARG A 179 23.64 4.14 10.23
CA ARG A 179 22.20 4.00 10.01
C ARG A 179 21.79 2.53 10.04
N THR A 180 20.58 2.29 10.50
CA THR A 180 20.02 0.95 10.58
C THR A 180 19.82 0.32 9.21
N VAL A 181 20.30 -0.92 9.05
CA VAL A 181 20.07 -1.78 7.87
C VAL A 181 19.34 -3.06 8.28
N SER A 182 18.87 -3.87 7.32
CA SER A 182 18.28 -5.18 7.68
C SER A 182 19.34 -6.18 8.10
N GLU A 183 18.97 -7.17 8.93
CA GLU A 183 19.84 -8.29 9.31
C GLU A 183 20.42 -9.01 8.07
N ASP A 184 19.60 -9.23 7.02
CA ASP A 184 20.07 -9.83 5.76
C ASP A 184 21.15 -8.98 5.09
N THR A 185 20.98 -7.66 5.07
CA THR A 185 21.98 -6.71 4.56
C THR A 185 23.27 -6.77 5.39
N ALA A 186 23.15 -6.77 6.72
CA ALA A 186 24.31 -6.88 7.59
C ALA A 186 25.06 -8.20 7.39
N ARG A 187 24.36 -9.32 7.22
CA ARG A 187 24.95 -10.63 6.88
C ARG A 187 25.70 -10.59 5.55
N LYS A 188 25.15 -9.96 4.52
CA LYS A 188 25.80 -9.80 3.21
C LYS A 188 27.06 -8.94 3.31
N ILE A 189 27.02 -7.83 4.05
CA ILE A 189 28.21 -7.00 4.33
C ILE A 189 29.27 -7.82 5.07
N CYS A 190 28.87 -8.53 6.12
CA CYS A 190 29.80 -9.37 6.89
C CYS A 190 30.42 -10.47 6.03
N ALA A 191 29.64 -11.13 5.18
CA ALA A 191 30.16 -12.17 4.28
C ALA A 191 31.17 -11.59 3.27
N ALA A 192 30.85 -10.45 2.63
CA ALA A 192 31.71 -9.78 1.67
C ALA A 192 33.03 -9.28 2.30
N LEU A 193 32.97 -8.86 3.56
CA LEU A 193 34.12 -8.31 4.28
C LEU A 193 34.77 -9.30 5.26
N SER A 194 34.36 -10.59 5.26
CA SER A 194 34.88 -11.63 6.19
C SER A 194 34.81 -11.18 7.66
N LEU A 195 33.66 -10.60 8.06
CA LEU A 195 33.44 -10.10 9.43
C LEU A 195 32.47 -11.00 10.18
N SER A 196 32.63 -11.02 11.51
CA SER A 196 31.61 -11.65 12.38
C SER A 196 30.42 -10.72 12.57
N LEU A 197 29.21 -11.22 12.33
CA LEU A 197 27.98 -10.45 12.50
C LEU A 197 27.83 -9.91 13.93
N GLU A 198 28.06 -10.76 14.94
CA GLU A 198 27.88 -10.42 16.35
C GLU A 198 28.87 -9.35 16.84
N LYS A 199 30.12 -9.38 16.30
CA LYS A 199 31.14 -8.40 16.64
C LYS A 199 30.95 -7.08 15.92
N SER A 200 30.40 -7.10 14.68
CA SER A 200 30.33 -5.94 13.81
C SER A 200 29.00 -5.22 13.84
N PHE A 201 27.92 -5.92 14.21
CA PHE A 201 26.56 -5.35 14.23
C PHE A 201 25.84 -5.64 15.54
N SER A 202 25.05 -4.65 15.99
CA SER A 202 24.03 -4.83 17.02
C SER A 202 22.72 -5.19 16.32
N LEU A 203 22.11 -6.31 16.72
CA LEU A 203 20.83 -6.75 16.19
C LEU A 203 19.71 -6.37 17.14
N GLU A 204 18.76 -5.59 16.67
CA GLU A 204 17.56 -5.23 17.39
C GLU A 204 16.34 -5.81 16.68
N ARG A 205 15.62 -6.71 17.35
CA ARG A 205 14.41 -7.32 16.81
C ARG A 205 13.19 -6.50 17.19
N ASP A 206 12.36 -6.16 16.21
CA ASP A 206 11.07 -5.53 16.48
C ASP A 206 10.12 -6.57 17.07
N THR A 207 9.91 -6.51 18.38
CA THR A 207 9.02 -7.41 19.13
C THR A 207 7.55 -6.94 19.15
N ARG A 208 7.25 -5.78 18.54
CA ARG A 208 5.90 -5.22 18.56
C ARG A 208 4.92 -6.06 17.72
N SER A 209 3.65 -5.99 18.08
CA SER A 209 2.56 -6.52 17.27
C SER A 209 2.32 -5.70 15.99
N LEU A 210 1.59 -6.26 15.04
CA LEU A 210 1.07 -5.46 13.92
C LEU A 210 -0.05 -4.54 14.39
N SER A 211 -0.14 -3.35 13.77
CA SER A 211 -1.26 -2.44 14.04
C SER A 211 -2.58 -3.03 13.52
N ASN A 212 -3.70 -2.67 14.18
CA ASN A 212 -5.04 -3.07 13.73
C ASN A 212 -5.29 -2.66 12.27
N LYS A 213 -4.79 -1.49 11.85
CA LYS A 213 -4.88 -1.05 10.44
C LYS A 213 -4.16 -2.02 9.49
N THR A 214 -2.96 -2.49 9.88
CA THR A 214 -2.21 -3.48 9.08
C THR A 214 -2.95 -4.82 9.02
N ILE A 215 -3.52 -5.29 10.14
CA ILE A 215 -4.30 -6.53 10.18
C ILE A 215 -5.55 -6.40 9.29
N LEU A 216 -6.20 -5.24 9.26
CA LEU A 216 -7.32 -4.98 8.36
C LEU A 216 -6.92 -5.06 6.88
N GLU A 217 -5.70 -4.71 6.49
CA GLU A 217 -5.23 -4.89 5.09
C GLU A 217 -5.09 -6.38 4.74
N TYR A 218 -4.64 -7.24 5.68
CA TYR A 218 -4.67 -8.70 5.49
C TYR A 218 -6.09 -9.22 5.30
N HIS A 219 -7.03 -8.76 6.14
CA HIS A 219 -8.46 -9.10 6.00
C HIS A 219 -8.99 -8.69 4.62
N ARG A 220 -8.74 -7.47 4.17
CA ARG A 220 -9.18 -6.96 2.86
C ARG A 220 -8.63 -7.78 1.69
N CYS A 221 -7.38 -8.23 1.79
CA CYS A 221 -6.76 -9.09 0.80
C CYS A 221 -7.49 -10.44 0.71
N ILE A 222 -7.68 -11.12 1.85
CA ILE A 222 -8.40 -12.41 1.94
C ILE A 222 -9.85 -12.24 1.47
N HIS A 223 -10.54 -11.22 1.96
CA HIS A 223 -11.91 -10.89 1.57
C HIS A 223 -12.05 -10.74 0.05
N SER A 224 -11.15 -9.99 -0.59
CA SER A 224 -11.20 -9.77 -2.04
C SER A 224 -10.98 -11.04 -2.86
N ILE A 225 -10.17 -11.99 -2.35
CA ILE A 225 -9.94 -13.29 -2.99
C ILE A 225 -11.17 -14.18 -2.81
N LEU A 226 -11.70 -14.30 -1.60
CA LEU A 226 -12.87 -15.12 -1.31
C LEU A 226 -14.16 -14.57 -1.93
N ALA A 227 -14.30 -13.25 -2.07
CA ALA A 227 -15.40 -12.60 -2.79
C ALA A 227 -15.38 -12.94 -4.29
N GLN A 228 -14.22 -13.19 -4.89
CA GLN A 228 -14.14 -13.70 -6.25
C GLN A 228 -14.58 -15.15 -6.31
N ALA A 229 -14.19 -16.00 -5.34
CA ALA A 229 -14.60 -17.39 -5.27
C ALA A 229 -16.11 -17.53 -5.09
N GLU A 230 -16.73 -16.65 -4.30
CA GLU A 230 -18.20 -16.59 -4.15
C GLU A 230 -18.89 -16.18 -5.45
N ARG A 231 -18.39 -15.16 -6.15
CA ARG A 231 -18.91 -14.74 -7.47
C ARG A 231 -18.81 -15.81 -8.55
N GLU A 232 -17.76 -16.63 -8.50
CA GLU A 232 -17.55 -17.77 -9.39
C GLU A 232 -18.26 -19.05 -8.91
N LEU A 233 -19.05 -18.94 -7.84
CA LEU A 233 -19.84 -20.04 -7.27
C LEU A 233 -18.96 -21.23 -6.81
N ILE A 234 -17.68 -21.00 -6.52
CA ILE A 234 -16.75 -22.01 -5.98
C ILE A 234 -17.04 -22.26 -4.50
N VAL A 235 -17.42 -21.19 -3.77
CA VAL A 235 -17.83 -21.25 -2.37
C VAL A 235 -19.22 -20.63 -2.19
N PRO A 236 -20.05 -21.15 -1.27
CA PRO A 236 -21.42 -20.67 -1.07
C PRO A 236 -21.51 -19.30 -0.38
N TYR A 237 -20.45 -18.83 0.22
CA TYR A 237 -20.35 -17.53 0.88
C TYR A 237 -18.90 -17.16 1.10
N ASN A 238 -18.65 -15.86 1.22
CA ASN A 238 -17.34 -15.35 1.60
C ASN A 238 -17.14 -15.49 3.13
N ALA A 239 -16.24 -16.37 3.54
CA ALA A 239 -15.94 -16.58 4.96
C ALA A 239 -15.39 -15.31 5.66
N ALA A 240 -14.79 -14.39 4.91
CA ALA A 240 -14.27 -13.16 5.47
C ALA A 240 -15.38 -12.18 5.90
N ASP A 241 -16.57 -12.20 5.28
CA ASP A 241 -17.72 -11.37 5.70
C ASP A 241 -18.19 -11.69 7.12
N LYS A 242 -18.04 -12.97 7.51
CA LYS A 242 -18.42 -13.47 8.83
C LYS A 242 -17.27 -13.51 9.84
N ALA A 243 -16.05 -13.14 9.42
CA ALA A 243 -14.91 -13.01 10.30
C ALA A 243 -14.89 -11.64 10.97
N THR A 244 -14.25 -11.54 12.14
CA THR A 244 -14.19 -10.31 12.93
C THR A 244 -12.76 -9.77 12.96
N PRO A 245 -12.36 -8.91 12.01
CA PRO A 245 -11.07 -8.23 12.07
C PRO A 245 -11.05 -7.21 13.22
N PRO A 246 -9.87 -6.84 13.76
CA PRO A 246 -9.78 -5.88 14.84
C PRO A 246 -10.29 -4.51 14.40
N LYS A 247 -11.01 -3.83 15.32
CA LYS A 247 -11.53 -2.49 15.09
C LYS A 247 -10.37 -1.49 14.97
N VAL A 248 -10.42 -0.67 13.94
CA VAL A 248 -9.45 0.42 13.73
C VAL A 248 -10.06 1.71 14.27
N THR A 249 -9.45 2.26 15.30
CA THR A 249 -9.75 3.63 15.74
C THR A 249 -9.16 4.62 14.75
N ARG A 250 -9.95 5.58 14.28
CA ARG A 250 -9.43 6.68 13.48
C ARG A 250 -8.50 7.51 14.40
N LYS A 251 -7.27 7.71 13.95
CA LYS A 251 -6.39 8.70 14.55
C LYS A 251 -6.73 10.04 13.95
N GLU A 252 -6.65 11.08 14.77
CA GLU A 252 -6.72 12.45 14.26
C GLU A 252 -5.70 12.66 13.15
N VAL A 253 -6.10 13.46 12.18
CA VAL A 253 -5.26 13.76 11.02
C VAL A 253 -4.15 14.70 11.47
N ASN A 254 -2.90 14.32 11.22
CA ASN A 254 -1.77 15.18 11.50
C ASN A 254 -1.71 16.29 10.45
N TYR A 255 -1.89 17.54 10.88
CA TYR A 255 -1.71 18.75 10.08
C TYR A 255 -0.96 19.79 10.92
N PHE A 256 -0.31 20.74 10.26
CA PHE A 256 0.45 21.78 10.95
C PHE A 256 -0.46 22.88 11.44
N GLN A 257 -0.22 23.30 12.67
CA GLN A 257 -0.87 24.48 13.22
C GLN A 257 -0.34 25.76 12.56
N PRO A 258 -1.09 26.86 12.56
CA PRO A 258 -0.66 28.11 11.91
C PRO A 258 0.69 28.66 12.39
N ASP A 259 1.06 28.41 13.63
CA ASP A 259 2.33 28.84 14.26
C ASP A 259 3.52 27.94 13.89
N GLU A 260 3.29 26.70 13.49
CA GLU A 260 4.34 25.75 13.07
C GLU A 260 4.86 26.02 11.65
N LEU A 261 4.01 26.55 10.76
CA LEU A 261 4.38 26.79 9.35
C LEU A 261 5.50 27.83 9.20
N PRO A 262 5.52 28.99 9.89
CA PRO A 262 6.64 29.92 9.82
C PRO A 262 7.97 29.27 10.21
N LEU A 263 8.01 28.48 11.28
CA LEU A 263 9.22 27.77 11.72
C LEU A 263 9.75 26.81 10.66
N ILE A 264 8.84 26.11 9.96
CA ILE A 264 9.20 25.21 8.85
C ILE A 264 9.78 26.02 7.67
N LEU A 265 9.19 27.16 7.34
CA LEU A 265 9.64 28.00 6.23
C LEU A 265 11.00 28.65 6.53
N ASP A 266 11.20 29.17 7.73
CA ASP A 266 12.48 29.76 8.16
C ASP A 266 13.62 28.72 8.12
N ALA A 267 13.37 27.51 8.63
CA ALA A 267 14.32 26.42 8.55
C ALA A 267 14.59 26.00 7.10
N LEU A 268 13.57 26.03 6.24
CA LEU A 268 13.68 25.64 4.83
C LEU A 268 14.57 26.61 4.03
N ASP A 269 14.64 27.89 4.39
CA ASP A 269 15.45 28.88 3.69
C ASP A 269 16.96 28.59 3.75
N THR A 270 17.41 27.82 4.73
CA THR A 270 18.81 27.40 4.86
C THR A 270 19.14 26.15 4.03
N GLU A 271 18.15 25.50 3.45
CA GLU A 271 18.28 24.23 2.76
C GLU A 271 18.60 24.39 1.25
N PRO A 272 19.18 23.36 0.61
CA PRO A 272 19.48 23.41 -0.82
C PRO A 272 18.24 23.72 -1.66
N ILE A 273 18.41 24.54 -2.70
CA ILE A 273 17.33 25.06 -3.56
C ILE A 273 16.37 24.00 -4.08
N LYS A 274 16.84 22.79 -4.39
CA LYS A 274 15.99 21.66 -4.81
C LYS A 274 14.94 21.31 -3.76
N TRP A 275 15.35 21.24 -2.52
CA TRP A 275 14.47 20.85 -1.43
C TRP A 275 13.54 21.98 -1.01
N ARG A 276 14.02 23.22 -1.07
CA ARG A 276 13.18 24.42 -0.92
C ARG A 276 12.05 24.43 -1.93
N ALA A 277 12.33 24.15 -3.20
CA ALA A 277 11.33 24.09 -4.26
C ALA A 277 10.34 22.94 -4.07
N ILE A 278 10.81 21.74 -3.68
CA ILE A 278 9.93 20.57 -3.42
C ILE A 278 8.97 20.85 -2.27
N VAL A 279 9.48 21.32 -1.13
CA VAL A 279 8.65 21.54 0.07
C VAL A 279 7.69 22.72 -0.14
N ASN A 280 8.16 23.79 -0.76
CA ASN A 280 7.30 24.93 -1.13
C ASN A 280 6.11 24.48 -1.99
N LEU A 281 6.37 23.67 -3.03
CA LEU A 281 5.28 23.12 -3.85
C LEU A 281 4.34 22.21 -3.06
N LEU A 282 4.84 21.38 -2.13
CA LEU A 282 3.98 20.58 -1.25
C LEU A 282 3.06 21.45 -0.40
N ILE A 283 3.59 22.55 0.18
CA ILE A 283 2.86 23.51 1.01
C ILE A 283 1.82 24.27 0.19
N VAL A 284 2.18 24.76 -0.99
CA VAL A 284 1.30 25.66 -1.76
C VAL A 284 0.22 24.89 -2.53
N THR A 285 0.53 23.67 -2.99
CA THR A 285 -0.38 22.93 -3.87
C THR A 285 -1.20 21.87 -3.16
N GLY A 286 -0.71 21.33 -2.05
CA GLY A 286 -1.26 20.15 -1.40
C GLY A 286 -1.17 18.87 -2.26
N CYS A 287 -0.32 18.84 -3.29
CA CYS A 287 -0.13 17.68 -4.16
C CYS A 287 0.45 16.49 -3.41
N ARG A 288 0.17 15.29 -3.90
CA ARG A 288 0.81 14.08 -3.38
C ARG A 288 2.30 14.08 -3.75
N ARG A 289 3.17 13.52 -2.90
CA ARG A 289 4.62 13.47 -3.15
C ARG A 289 4.98 12.89 -4.53
N GLY A 290 4.25 11.86 -4.98
CA GLY A 290 4.46 11.25 -6.30
C GLY A 290 4.04 12.16 -7.45
N GLU A 291 3.06 13.03 -7.25
CA GLU A 291 2.63 14.05 -8.21
C GLU A 291 3.69 15.14 -8.32
N ILE A 292 4.23 15.62 -7.18
CA ILE A 292 5.35 16.58 -7.16
C ILE A 292 6.58 15.98 -7.86
N ALA A 293 6.94 14.73 -7.56
CA ALA A 293 8.07 14.06 -8.19
C ALA A 293 7.90 13.89 -9.71
N ALA A 294 6.64 13.80 -10.20
CA ALA A 294 6.32 13.63 -11.61
C ALA A 294 6.23 14.94 -12.41
N LEU A 295 6.35 16.11 -11.76
CA LEU A 295 6.28 17.39 -12.46
C LEU A 295 7.37 17.52 -13.53
N LYS A 296 7.01 18.10 -14.68
CA LYS A 296 7.88 18.32 -15.83
C LYS A 296 8.00 19.79 -16.15
N TRP A 297 9.16 20.23 -16.69
CA TRP A 297 9.36 21.62 -17.10
C TRP A 297 8.35 22.07 -18.18
N SER A 298 8.01 21.19 -19.11
CA SER A 298 6.98 21.44 -20.14
C SER A 298 5.57 21.64 -19.56
N LYS A 299 5.36 21.34 -18.29
CA LYS A 299 4.07 21.50 -17.57
C LYS A 299 4.05 22.71 -16.64
N VAL A 300 5.10 23.56 -16.68
CA VAL A 300 5.18 24.83 -15.94
C VAL A 300 5.02 25.97 -16.91
N ASP A 301 3.91 26.67 -16.80
CA ASP A 301 3.65 27.91 -17.53
C ASP A 301 4.06 29.10 -16.67
N PHE A 302 5.20 29.71 -17.02
CA PHE A 302 5.75 30.85 -16.31
C PHE A 302 5.04 32.17 -16.61
N GLU A 303 4.28 32.26 -17.70
CA GLU A 303 3.51 33.46 -18.06
C GLU A 303 2.21 33.52 -17.25
N SER A 304 1.40 32.46 -17.30
CA SER A 304 0.15 32.40 -16.54
C SER A 304 0.34 32.05 -15.06
N GLY A 305 1.54 31.64 -14.63
CA GLY A 305 1.83 31.21 -13.27
C GLY A 305 1.11 29.88 -12.89
N LYS A 306 0.99 28.94 -13.83
CA LYS A 306 0.28 27.68 -13.63
C LYS A 306 1.18 26.47 -13.79
N ILE A 307 0.82 25.40 -13.07
CA ILE A 307 1.39 24.07 -13.29
C ILE A 307 0.27 23.09 -13.65
N THR A 308 0.63 22.08 -14.47
CA THR A 308 -0.26 20.98 -14.82
C THR A 308 0.20 19.71 -14.10
N VAL A 309 -0.74 19.08 -13.38
CA VAL A 309 -0.52 17.83 -12.64
C VAL A 309 -1.35 16.73 -13.31
N ASP A 310 -0.70 15.87 -14.08
CA ASP A 310 -1.32 14.81 -14.89
C ASP A 310 -0.72 13.43 -14.65
N ALA A 311 0.37 13.35 -13.89
CA ALA A 311 1.11 12.11 -13.65
C ALA A 311 1.51 11.94 -12.19
N THR A 312 1.96 10.75 -11.85
CA THR A 312 2.56 10.41 -10.56
C THR A 312 3.74 9.47 -10.76
N LEU A 313 4.88 9.75 -10.12
CA LEU A 313 6.00 8.82 -10.02
C LEU A 313 5.81 7.88 -8.85
N LEU A 314 6.12 6.63 -9.09
CA LEU A 314 6.13 5.55 -8.11
C LEU A 314 7.48 4.84 -8.13
N TYR A 315 7.82 4.21 -7.03
CA TYR A 315 9.00 3.35 -6.92
C TYR A 315 8.60 1.93 -6.51
N ASP A 316 9.22 0.96 -7.15
CA ASP A 316 9.16 -0.44 -6.73
C ASP A 316 10.56 -1.06 -6.86
N PRO A 317 11.03 -1.87 -5.88
CA PRO A 317 12.37 -2.45 -5.93
C PRO A 317 12.69 -3.28 -7.17
N LYS A 318 11.67 -3.91 -7.79
CA LYS A 318 11.83 -4.73 -9.00
C LYS A 318 11.73 -3.93 -10.29
N LYS A 319 10.90 -2.88 -10.30
CA LYS A 319 10.62 -2.08 -11.50
C LYS A 319 11.41 -0.77 -11.56
N GLY A 320 12.01 -0.35 -10.44
CA GLY A 320 12.63 0.96 -10.30
C GLY A 320 11.59 2.08 -10.20
N ILE A 321 11.97 3.28 -10.67
CA ILE A 321 11.08 4.45 -10.74
C ILE A 321 10.28 4.35 -12.04
N TYR A 322 8.97 4.51 -11.95
CA TYR A 322 8.07 4.49 -13.12
C TYR A 322 6.93 5.49 -12.96
N GLU A 323 6.46 6.00 -14.09
CA GLU A 323 5.35 6.95 -14.17
C GLU A 323 4.02 6.21 -14.38
N ASN A 324 3.00 6.70 -13.69
CA ASN A 324 1.60 6.34 -13.93
C ASN A 324 0.77 7.62 -14.09
N ALA A 325 -0.36 7.51 -14.76
CA ALA A 325 -1.40 8.53 -14.65
C ALA A 325 -1.78 8.76 -13.18
N THR A 326 -2.32 9.93 -12.85
CA THR A 326 -2.86 10.22 -11.52
C THR A 326 -3.83 9.11 -11.06
N LYS A 327 -4.07 9.00 -9.77
CA LYS A 327 -4.92 7.93 -9.21
C LYS A 327 -6.33 7.90 -9.81
N THR A 328 -6.82 9.07 -10.21
CA THR A 328 -8.16 9.28 -10.80
C THR A 328 -8.13 9.43 -12.33
N GLY A 329 -6.95 9.57 -12.94
CA GLY A 329 -6.81 9.93 -14.35
C GLY A 329 -7.03 11.42 -14.63
N ASP A 330 -7.42 12.21 -13.63
CA ASP A 330 -7.77 13.62 -13.80
C ASP A 330 -6.51 14.49 -13.94
N VAL A 331 -6.57 15.44 -14.88
CA VAL A 331 -5.59 16.51 -15.06
C VAL A 331 -6.02 17.70 -14.22
N ARG A 332 -5.09 18.29 -13.49
CA ARG A 332 -5.33 19.49 -12.66
C ARG A 332 -4.41 20.63 -13.08
N TYR A 333 -5.00 21.82 -13.14
CA TYR A 333 -4.29 23.07 -13.38
C TYR A 333 -4.27 23.88 -12.10
N LEU A 334 -3.08 24.10 -11.54
CA LEU A 334 -2.94 24.80 -10.28
C LEU A 334 -2.19 26.11 -10.49
N LYS A 335 -2.82 27.23 -10.11
CA LYS A 335 -2.17 28.53 -10.09
C LYS A 335 -1.27 28.62 -8.85
N LEU A 336 -0.05 29.08 -9.05
CA LEU A 336 0.96 29.25 -8.00
C LEU A 336 1.13 30.74 -7.64
N PRO A 337 1.47 31.06 -6.40
CA PRO A 337 1.88 32.41 -5.99
C PRO A 337 3.12 32.88 -6.75
N ALA A 338 3.28 34.21 -6.85
CA ALA A 338 4.41 34.82 -7.54
C ALA A 338 5.77 34.43 -6.92
N GLU A 339 5.84 34.32 -5.60
CA GLU A 339 7.03 33.92 -4.84
C GLU A 339 7.44 32.49 -5.18
N THR A 340 6.47 31.57 -5.30
CA THR A 340 6.72 30.19 -5.72
C THR A 340 7.24 30.14 -7.15
N MET A 341 6.70 30.96 -8.05
CA MET A 341 7.17 31.05 -9.44
C MET A 341 8.59 31.64 -9.52
N ALA A 342 8.92 32.61 -8.66
CA ALA A 342 10.28 33.15 -8.55
C ALA A 342 11.26 32.08 -8.08
N LEU A 343 10.90 31.31 -7.04
CA LEU A 343 11.68 30.18 -6.54
C LEU A 343 11.91 29.10 -7.62
N LEU A 344 10.88 28.79 -8.43
CA LEU A 344 11.02 27.85 -9.54
C LEU A 344 11.96 28.38 -10.64
N LYS A 345 11.99 29.72 -10.91
CA LYS A 345 12.94 30.30 -11.84
C LYS A 345 14.38 30.21 -11.32
N GLU A 346 14.59 30.43 -10.02
CA GLU A 346 15.88 30.24 -9.35
C GLU A 346 16.32 28.78 -9.42
N TYR A 347 15.43 27.85 -9.09
CA TYR A 347 15.66 26.41 -9.16
C TYR A 347 16.03 25.97 -10.60
N ARG A 348 15.35 26.54 -11.63
CA ARG A 348 15.66 26.25 -13.03
C ARG A 348 17.09 26.64 -13.42
N ARG A 349 17.62 27.75 -12.91
CA ARG A 349 19.03 28.14 -13.13
C ARG A 349 19.97 27.08 -12.56
N TRP A 350 19.75 26.68 -11.30
CA TRP A 350 20.53 25.62 -10.65
C TRP A 350 20.42 24.28 -11.42
N TRP A 351 19.23 23.93 -11.90
CA TRP A 351 19.00 22.72 -12.68
C TRP A 351 19.79 22.73 -14.00
N VAL A 352 19.80 23.84 -14.70
CA VAL A 352 20.59 24.03 -15.94
C VAL A 352 22.09 23.91 -15.66
N GLU A 353 22.60 24.54 -14.60
CA GLU A 353 24.00 24.40 -14.17
C GLU A 353 24.37 22.96 -13.86
N LEU A 354 23.50 22.24 -13.13
CA LEU A 354 23.71 20.84 -12.83
C LEU A 354 23.77 19.98 -14.11
N ARG A 355 22.92 20.27 -15.08
CA ARG A 355 22.92 19.61 -16.39
C ARG A 355 24.27 19.87 -17.12
N PHE A 356 24.74 21.10 -17.17
CA PHE A 356 26.02 21.42 -17.80
C PHE A 356 27.20 20.73 -17.12
N LYS A 357 27.21 20.68 -15.78
CA LYS A 357 28.26 19.97 -15.02
C LYS A 357 28.33 18.49 -15.32
N ASN A 358 27.21 17.88 -15.65
CA ASN A 358 27.13 16.42 -15.95
C ASN A 358 27.42 16.10 -17.41
N GLY A 359 27.27 17.07 -18.36
CA GLY A 359 27.52 16.87 -19.79
C GLY A 359 26.83 15.61 -20.33
N ASP A 360 27.59 14.75 -20.99
CA ASP A 360 27.08 13.51 -21.63
C ASP A 360 26.52 12.47 -20.64
N ARG A 361 26.80 12.60 -19.34
CA ARG A 361 26.25 11.73 -18.31
C ARG A 361 24.83 12.10 -17.90
N TRP A 362 24.33 13.23 -18.39
CA TRP A 362 22.98 13.67 -18.09
C TRP A 362 21.91 12.84 -18.78
N ALA A 363 20.94 12.31 -18.03
CA ALA A 363 19.90 11.42 -18.55
C ALA A 363 18.89 12.07 -19.50
N GLY A 364 18.92 13.40 -19.71
CA GLY A 364 18.11 14.10 -20.71
C GLY A 364 16.61 14.08 -20.47
N THR A 365 16.15 14.01 -19.21
CA THR A 365 14.73 13.96 -18.87
C THR A 365 14.12 15.36 -18.74
N ASP A 366 12.82 15.47 -18.94
CA ASP A 366 12.04 16.72 -18.77
C ASP A 366 11.54 16.91 -17.31
N TYR A 367 11.87 16.00 -16.40
CA TYR A 367 11.40 16.12 -15.02
C TYR A 367 11.98 17.34 -14.32
N LEU A 368 11.08 18.00 -13.54
CA LEU A 368 11.45 19.14 -12.72
C LEU A 368 12.47 18.71 -11.65
N PHE A 369 12.15 17.64 -10.92
CA PHE A 369 12.97 17.13 -9.83
C PHE A 369 13.74 15.88 -10.24
N VAL A 370 15.06 16.02 -10.19
CA VAL A 370 15.98 15.01 -10.70
C VAL A 370 17.04 14.60 -9.65
N GLN A 371 17.62 13.44 -9.87
CA GLN A 371 18.85 13.00 -9.23
C GLN A 371 20.06 13.76 -9.80
N ASN A 372 21.24 13.54 -9.24
CA ASN A 372 22.44 14.24 -9.69
C ASN A 372 22.85 13.91 -11.14
N ASP A 373 22.41 12.77 -11.68
CA ASP A 373 22.64 12.33 -13.06
C ASP A 373 21.49 12.69 -14.04
N GLY A 374 20.53 13.48 -13.59
CA GLY A 374 19.38 13.90 -14.41
C GLY A 374 18.25 12.89 -14.52
N LYS A 375 18.35 11.72 -13.90
CA LYS A 375 17.21 10.78 -13.79
C LYS A 375 16.14 11.35 -12.87
N PRO A 376 14.86 10.94 -13.05
CA PRO A 376 13.80 11.40 -12.18
C PRO A 376 14.08 11.07 -10.71
N ILE A 377 13.69 11.98 -9.80
CA ILE A 377 13.85 11.78 -8.36
C ILE A 377 13.06 10.55 -7.90
N ASN A 378 13.62 9.77 -6.97
CA ASN A 378 12.85 8.73 -6.31
C ASN A 378 11.81 9.39 -5.37
N PRO A 379 10.50 9.13 -5.55
CA PRO A 379 9.46 9.74 -4.69
C PRO A 379 9.65 9.44 -3.20
N ASP A 380 10.22 8.27 -2.86
CA ASP A 380 10.44 7.90 -1.46
C ASP A 380 11.54 8.75 -0.81
N SER A 381 12.51 9.28 -1.60
CA SER A 381 13.54 10.18 -1.08
C SER A 381 12.98 11.51 -0.58
N ILE A 382 11.82 11.95 -1.10
CA ILE A 382 11.14 13.15 -0.60
C ILE A 382 10.68 12.93 0.84
N SER A 383 10.05 11.78 1.12
CA SER A 383 9.61 11.45 2.48
C SER A 383 10.78 11.26 3.45
N ALA A 384 11.85 10.62 2.98
CA ALA A 384 13.06 10.42 3.79
C ALA A 384 13.70 11.76 4.14
N TRP A 385 13.88 12.63 3.14
CA TRP A 385 14.49 13.94 3.34
C TRP A 385 13.64 14.82 4.28
N VAL A 386 12.34 14.89 4.09
CA VAL A 386 11.45 15.69 4.94
C VAL A 386 11.48 15.18 6.40
N SER A 387 11.57 13.87 6.62
CA SER A 387 11.73 13.30 7.96
C SER A 387 13.09 13.64 8.58
N ASP A 388 14.17 13.62 7.81
CA ASP A 388 15.52 14.01 8.28
C ASP A 388 15.61 15.52 8.51
N PHE A 389 14.97 16.32 7.66
CA PHE A 389 14.87 17.78 7.81
C PHE A 389 14.19 18.14 9.14
N SER A 390 13.02 17.54 9.45
CA SER A 390 12.34 17.81 10.70
C SER A 390 13.19 17.48 11.94
N LYS A 391 13.98 16.41 11.89
CA LYS A 391 14.89 16.02 12.97
C LYS A 391 16.06 16.99 13.13
N ARG A 392 16.68 17.42 12.00
CA ARG A 392 17.84 18.32 12.02
C ARG A 392 17.52 19.71 12.57
N HIS A 393 16.29 20.16 12.34
CA HIS A 393 15.81 21.47 12.78
C HIS A 393 14.89 21.40 14.01
N GLU A 394 14.83 20.24 14.70
CA GLU A 394 13.99 20.02 15.90
C GLU A 394 12.53 20.39 15.71
N LEU A 395 12.01 20.24 14.48
CA LEU A 395 10.65 20.54 14.09
C LEU A 395 9.72 19.37 14.44
N PRO A 396 8.40 19.60 14.56
CA PRO A 396 7.43 18.52 14.66
C PRO A 396 7.62 17.48 13.52
N HIS A 397 7.19 16.25 13.75
CA HIS A 397 7.36 15.19 12.73
C HIS A 397 6.60 15.54 11.46
N ILE A 398 7.36 15.83 10.40
CA ILE A 398 6.85 16.23 9.09
C ILE A 398 6.78 15.02 8.16
N ASN A 399 5.65 14.87 7.48
CA ASN A 399 5.51 13.98 6.35
C ASN A 399 4.78 14.71 5.20
N PRO A 400 5.01 14.33 3.92
CA PRO A 400 4.39 15.03 2.79
C PRO A 400 2.86 15.10 2.79
N HIS A 401 2.18 14.16 3.46
CA HIS A 401 0.73 14.19 3.59
C HIS A 401 0.24 15.22 4.62
N ALA A 402 1.05 15.55 5.65
CA ALA A 402 0.70 16.58 6.61
C ALA A 402 0.52 17.94 5.91
N PHE A 403 1.42 18.31 4.99
CA PHE A 403 1.26 19.54 4.19
C PHE A 403 -0.06 19.57 3.42
N ARG A 404 -0.45 18.43 2.82
CA ARG A 404 -1.72 18.34 2.12
C ARG A 404 -2.92 18.53 3.04
N HIS A 405 -2.87 17.97 4.24
CA HIS A 405 -3.91 18.17 5.25
C HIS A 405 -3.95 19.62 5.72
N THR A 406 -2.78 20.24 5.93
CA THR A 406 -2.69 21.66 6.29
C THR A 406 -3.31 22.55 5.20
N VAL A 407 -2.99 22.32 3.92
CA VAL A 407 -3.61 23.09 2.81
C VAL A 407 -5.13 22.96 2.82
N ALA A 408 -5.64 21.75 3.03
CA ALA A 408 -7.09 21.55 3.12
C ALA A 408 -7.70 22.31 4.30
N SER A 409 -7.11 22.19 5.50
CA SER A 409 -7.56 22.87 6.71
C SER A 409 -7.55 24.39 6.54
N VAL A 410 -6.45 24.95 6.02
CA VAL A 410 -6.34 26.40 5.75
C VAL A 410 -7.41 26.87 4.77
N LEU A 411 -7.67 26.13 3.68
CA LEU A 411 -8.68 26.52 2.70
C LEU A 411 -10.10 26.46 3.28
N ILE A 412 -10.41 25.42 4.05
CA ILE A 412 -11.73 25.25 4.68
C ILE A 412 -11.95 26.34 5.75
N ASN A 413 -10.97 26.58 6.62
CA ASN A 413 -11.07 27.63 7.67
C ASN A 413 -11.17 29.05 7.08
N ASN A 414 -10.72 29.26 5.83
CA ASN A 414 -10.90 30.51 5.10
C ASN A 414 -12.16 30.53 4.21
N GLY A 415 -13.16 29.69 4.50
CA GLY A 415 -14.47 29.69 3.85
C GLY A 415 -14.50 29.18 2.42
N GLN A 416 -13.44 28.50 1.95
CA GLN A 416 -13.47 27.90 0.61
C GLN A 416 -14.40 26.69 0.59
N ASP A 417 -15.23 26.61 -0.44
CA ASP A 417 -16.16 25.48 -0.57
C ASP A 417 -15.45 24.14 -0.73
N ILE A 418 -16.03 23.09 -0.18
CA ILE A 418 -15.45 21.74 -0.13
C ILE A 418 -15.22 21.14 -1.53
N VAL A 419 -16.02 21.50 -2.51
CA VAL A 419 -15.88 21.01 -3.90
C VAL A 419 -14.60 21.58 -4.51
N THR A 420 -14.36 22.87 -4.32
CA THR A 420 -13.14 23.56 -4.76
C THR A 420 -11.91 22.99 -4.05
N VAL A 421 -11.94 22.79 -2.72
CA VAL A 421 -10.86 22.15 -1.97
C VAL A 421 -10.60 20.73 -2.48
N SER A 422 -11.65 19.93 -2.64
CA SER A 422 -11.57 18.55 -3.14
C SER A 422 -10.94 18.48 -4.54
N ARG A 423 -11.36 19.37 -5.47
CA ARG A 423 -10.79 19.46 -6.83
C ARG A 423 -9.32 19.87 -6.80
N ARG A 424 -8.96 20.91 -6.03
CA ARG A 424 -7.57 21.36 -5.90
C ARG A 424 -6.67 20.23 -5.41
N LEU A 425 -7.11 19.49 -4.41
CA LEU A 425 -6.38 18.35 -3.87
C LEU A 425 -6.40 17.12 -4.81
N GLY A 426 -7.36 16.99 -5.71
CA GLY A 426 -7.54 15.81 -6.57
C GLY A 426 -8.04 14.62 -5.77
N HIS A 427 -9.08 14.80 -4.97
CA HIS A 427 -9.86 13.71 -4.41
C HIS A 427 -10.88 13.24 -5.45
N SER A 428 -10.98 11.93 -5.67
CA SER A 428 -11.93 11.33 -6.61
C SER A 428 -13.40 11.51 -6.18
N ARG A 429 -13.60 11.74 -4.88
CA ARG A 429 -14.93 11.94 -4.28
C ARG A 429 -14.83 13.04 -3.25
N THR A 430 -15.77 13.95 -3.28
CA THR A 430 -15.87 15.05 -2.29
C THR A 430 -16.10 14.51 -0.87
N SER A 431 -16.76 13.35 -0.75
CA SER A 431 -16.92 12.65 0.54
C SER A 431 -15.58 12.36 1.24
N THR A 432 -14.49 12.16 0.48
CA THR A 432 -13.15 11.97 1.09
C THR A 432 -12.70 13.22 1.84
N THR A 433 -12.99 14.41 1.32
CA THR A 433 -12.70 15.69 2.00
C THR A 433 -13.61 15.85 3.22
N LEU A 434 -14.91 15.61 3.06
CA LEU A 434 -15.88 15.65 4.15
C LEU A 434 -15.50 14.70 5.30
N ASP A 435 -15.22 13.44 5.00
CA ASP A 435 -14.87 12.41 6.00
C ASP A 435 -13.63 12.78 6.84
N ILE A 436 -12.71 13.53 6.25
CA ILE A 436 -11.45 13.90 6.93
C ILE A 436 -11.63 15.19 7.75
N TYR A 437 -12.40 16.15 7.25
CA TYR A 437 -12.48 17.51 7.79
C TYR A 437 -13.88 17.88 8.34
N SER A 438 -14.77 16.90 8.57
CA SER A 438 -16.14 17.14 9.10
C SER A 438 -16.14 17.93 10.42
N HIS A 439 -15.21 17.65 11.32
CA HIS A 439 -15.10 18.35 12.60
C HIS A 439 -14.84 19.86 12.46
N MET A 440 -14.12 20.30 11.41
CA MET A 440 -13.90 21.72 11.13
C MET A 440 -15.14 22.40 10.54
N ILE A 441 -16.02 21.61 9.93
CA ILE A 441 -17.30 22.09 9.37
C ILE A 441 -18.31 22.28 10.50
N ASP A 442 -18.26 21.42 11.52
CA ASP A 442 -19.12 21.53 12.70
C ASP A 442 -18.80 22.81 13.51
N GLU A 443 -17.53 23.26 13.55
CA GLU A 443 -17.15 24.55 14.13
C GLU A 443 -17.70 25.73 13.31
N ALA A 444 -17.80 25.62 12.00
CA ALA A 444 -18.38 26.66 11.14
C ALA A 444 -19.91 26.77 11.24
N ASP A 445 -20.61 25.84 11.89
CA ASP A 445 -22.05 25.93 12.12
C ASP A 445 -22.43 27.09 13.08
N ALA A 446 -21.56 27.41 14.01
CA ALA A 446 -21.74 28.60 14.88
C ALA A 446 -21.70 29.90 14.08
N GLU A 447 -20.74 30.04 13.15
CA GLU A 447 -20.63 31.19 12.24
C GLU A 447 -21.82 31.26 11.27
N ALA A 448 -22.29 30.12 10.79
CA ALA A 448 -23.49 30.05 9.95
C ALA A 448 -24.75 30.51 10.69
N SER A 449 -24.88 30.15 11.96
CA SER A 449 -25.99 30.60 12.82
C SER A 449 -25.98 32.12 13.03
N GLU A 450 -24.82 32.72 13.24
CA GLU A 450 -24.67 34.19 13.34
C GLU A 450 -25.00 34.85 12.00
N CYS A 451 -24.52 34.32 10.89
CA CYS A 451 -24.84 34.82 9.56
C CYS A 451 -26.35 34.79 9.27
N ILE A 452 -27.05 33.70 9.64
CA ILE A 452 -28.50 33.58 9.54
C ILE A 452 -29.19 34.65 10.37
N ALA A 453 -28.71 34.86 11.62
CA ALA A 453 -29.25 35.87 12.52
C ALA A 453 -29.09 37.29 11.92
N ASP A 454 -27.91 37.60 11.39
CA ASP A 454 -27.63 38.89 10.78
C ASP A 454 -28.48 39.16 9.51
N VAL A 455 -28.64 38.17 8.65
CA VAL A 455 -29.35 38.34 7.36
C VAL A 455 -30.86 38.28 7.54
N LEU A 456 -31.36 37.37 8.38
CA LEU A 456 -32.80 37.08 8.44
C LEU A 456 -33.48 37.67 9.68
N LEU A 457 -32.79 37.86 10.81
CA LEU A 457 -33.41 38.25 12.08
C LEU A 457 -33.11 39.70 12.47
N ARG A 458 -31.95 40.25 12.12
CA ARG A 458 -31.67 41.66 12.35
C ARG A 458 -32.35 42.49 11.26
N ARG A 459 -33.50 43.13 11.58
CA ARG A 459 -34.10 44.14 10.74
C ARG A 459 -33.10 45.28 10.59
N GLN A 460 -32.79 45.68 9.36
CA GLN A 460 -32.06 46.92 9.09
C GLN A 460 -32.83 48.04 9.80
N ALA A 461 -32.21 48.67 10.81
CA ALA A 461 -32.73 49.81 11.50
C ALA A 461 -32.54 51.06 10.63
#